data_3dfb08c061d43cff0765f84c11e01635
#
_entry.id   3dfb08c061d43cff0765f84c11e01635
#
_cell.length_a   1.000
_cell.length_b   1.000
_cell.length_c   1.000
_cell.angle_alpha   90.00
_cell.angle_beta   90.00
_cell.angle_gamma   90.00
#
_symmetry.space_group_name_H-M   'P 1'
#
loop_
_entity.id
_entity.type
_entity.pdbx_description
1 polymer ?
#
loop_
_entity_poly.entity_id
_entity_poly.type
_entity_poly.pdbx_seq_one_letter_code
_entity_poly.pdbx_strand_id
1 'polypeptide(L)'
;MTKEEKIKVVEENIERIEKNDFSIYFFVLDTKGNPSSALEYIYGTALELSKAGYNVKLLHNEKDFVGVGDWLGEEYANLPHANVEKENVEITASDFLFIPEIFANVMMQTIKLPCKRVILVQNADNITEFMPVSQDLDRLGITDAIVTTKLNEEKLTTYFPGVRTHLVQPAIKSMFHRDDKPQNLIINVVAKDQTIVNRIVKPFYWKNPVYKFVSFRDLRGVTQEVFAEALRDAAVTIWVDNETPFGYTLLESLKSGSIVLAKVPDKPTDWMLDADGNLSESIIWFDDADAVSDMISSVVRSWTRFEIPNEIYEAQKAFDGLYTEDVQANIIKQVYGKELIERRLNDFKEVLAELKNNNEEEND
;
A
#
# COMPACT_ATOMS: atom_id res chain seq x y z
N MET A 1 8.16 17.32 37.39
CA MET A 1 7.37 16.12 37.72
C MET A 1 8.15 15.30 38.73
N THR A 2 7.58 15.02 39.88
CA THR A 2 8.18 14.14 40.89
C THR A 2 8.24 12.71 40.35
N LYS A 3 9.01 11.85 41.01
CA LYS A 3 9.11 10.43 40.66
C LYS A 3 7.77 9.70 40.81
N GLU A 4 7.04 9.99 41.90
CA GLU A 4 5.70 9.47 42.14
C GLU A 4 4.71 9.89 41.05
N GLU A 5 4.76 11.14 40.58
CA GLU A 5 3.96 11.61 39.47
C GLU A 5 4.29 10.87 38.16
N LYS A 6 5.59 10.56 37.93
CA LYS A 6 6.01 9.78 36.75
C LYS A 6 5.46 8.36 36.79
N ILE A 7 5.57 7.69 37.95
CA ILE A 7 5.03 6.34 38.15
C ILE A 7 3.53 6.33 37.85
N LYS A 8 2.78 7.26 38.41
CA LYS A 8 1.34 7.37 38.23
C LYS A 8 0.98 7.55 36.75
N VAL A 9 1.67 8.44 36.03
CA VAL A 9 1.45 8.65 34.60
C VAL A 9 1.73 7.39 33.79
N VAL A 10 2.77 6.62 34.09
CA VAL A 10 3.07 5.37 33.40
C VAL A 10 2.01 4.31 33.71
N GLU A 11 1.57 4.18 34.97
CA GLU A 11 0.49 3.26 35.35
C GLU A 11 -0.84 3.61 34.64
N GLU A 12 -1.19 4.87 34.53
CA GLU A 12 -2.37 5.35 33.79
C GLU A 12 -2.29 4.98 32.28
N ASN A 13 -1.12 5.10 31.66
CA ASN A 13 -0.95 4.71 30.25
C ASN A 13 -1.03 3.19 30.06
N ILE A 14 -0.50 2.40 30.98
CA ILE A 14 -0.66 0.93 30.99
C ILE A 14 -2.15 0.57 31.05
N GLU A 15 -2.88 1.16 32.01
CA GLU A 15 -4.31 0.92 32.19
C GLU A 15 -5.13 1.30 30.92
N ARG A 16 -4.81 2.43 30.29
CA ARG A 16 -5.45 2.85 29.04
C ARG A 16 -5.23 1.85 27.92
N ILE A 17 -4.01 1.35 27.75
CA ILE A 17 -3.71 0.36 26.71
C ILE A 17 -4.43 -0.96 27.02
N GLU A 18 -4.41 -1.45 28.24
CA GLU A 18 -5.08 -2.70 28.64
C GLU A 18 -6.61 -2.61 28.50
N LYS A 19 -7.19 -1.42 28.61
CA LYS A 19 -8.63 -1.14 28.39
C LYS A 19 -8.98 -0.80 26.96
N ASN A 20 -8.02 -0.79 26.03
CA ASN A 20 -8.20 -0.31 24.65
C ASN A 20 -8.70 1.15 24.56
N ASP A 21 -8.32 2.00 25.58
CA ASP A 21 -8.63 3.42 25.64
C ASP A 21 -7.47 4.27 25.09
N PHE A 22 -7.20 4.12 23.80
CA PHE A 22 -6.20 4.89 23.05
C PHE A 22 -6.68 5.12 21.63
N SER A 23 -6.01 6.01 20.91
CA SER A 23 -6.32 6.33 19.52
C SER A 23 -5.20 5.91 18.58
N ILE A 24 -5.60 5.52 17.37
CA ILE A 24 -4.70 5.24 16.25
C ILE A 24 -4.90 6.35 15.22
N TYR A 25 -3.85 7.11 14.97
CA TYR A 25 -3.84 8.21 14.02
C TYR A 25 -3.06 7.86 12.77
N PHE A 26 -3.60 8.17 11.59
CA PHE A 26 -2.87 8.14 10.33
C PHE A 26 -2.77 9.55 9.76
N PHE A 27 -1.57 10.00 9.45
CA PHE A 27 -1.40 11.24 8.71
C PHE A 27 -1.63 10.99 7.22
N VAL A 28 -2.44 11.82 6.56
CA VAL A 28 -2.86 11.61 5.18
C VAL A 28 -2.64 12.85 4.31
N LEU A 29 -2.33 12.61 3.03
CA LEU A 29 -2.30 13.60 1.98
C LEU A 29 -3.70 13.77 1.39
N ASP A 30 -4.06 14.96 0.95
CA ASP A 30 -5.25 15.19 0.14
C ASP A 30 -4.87 15.21 -1.35
N THR A 31 -5.32 14.23 -2.09
CA THR A 31 -5.10 14.15 -3.55
C THR A 31 -6.12 14.94 -4.37
N LYS A 32 -6.95 15.75 -3.70
CA LYS A 32 -8.02 16.59 -4.32
C LYS A 32 -8.96 15.75 -5.19
N GLY A 33 -9.37 14.58 -4.68
CA GLY A 33 -10.27 13.67 -5.36
C GLY A 33 -9.62 12.78 -6.43
N ASN A 34 -8.31 12.87 -6.65
CA ASN A 34 -7.63 11.97 -7.58
C ASN A 34 -7.37 10.61 -6.91
N PRO A 35 -7.65 9.48 -7.59
CA PRO A 35 -7.34 8.15 -7.10
C PRO A 35 -5.86 7.96 -6.78
N SER A 36 -5.57 7.27 -5.66
CA SER A 36 -4.22 6.98 -5.19
C SER A 36 -4.19 5.66 -4.45
N SER A 37 -3.41 4.71 -4.94
CA SER A 37 -3.21 3.41 -4.28
C SER A 37 -2.59 3.56 -2.88
N ALA A 38 -1.77 4.59 -2.68
CA ALA A 38 -1.19 4.90 -1.38
C ALA A 38 -2.26 5.31 -0.36
N LEU A 39 -3.22 6.14 -0.77
CA LEU A 39 -4.35 6.49 0.09
C LEU A 39 -5.31 5.33 0.28
N GLU A 40 -5.59 4.55 -0.76
CA GLU A 40 -6.41 3.34 -0.65
C GLU A 40 -5.88 2.40 0.41
N TYR A 41 -4.57 2.16 0.46
CA TYR A 41 -3.93 1.36 1.49
C TYR A 41 -4.13 1.93 2.90
N ILE A 42 -3.93 3.23 3.09
CA ILE A 42 -4.07 3.88 4.39
C ILE A 42 -5.53 3.84 4.87
N TYR A 43 -6.46 4.24 4.01
CA TYR A 43 -7.88 4.24 4.34
C TYR A 43 -8.42 2.83 4.56
N GLY A 44 -7.98 1.84 3.76
CA GLY A 44 -8.32 0.43 3.95
C GLY A 44 -7.85 -0.09 5.31
N THR A 45 -6.59 0.21 5.67
CA THR A 45 -6.03 -0.15 6.98
C THR A 45 -6.82 0.52 8.11
N ALA A 46 -7.10 1.81 7.99
CA ALA A 46 -7.87 2.58 8.98
C ALA A 46 -9.29 2.01 9.17
N LEU A 47 -9.96 1.65 8.06
CA LEU A 47 -11.29 1.07 8.08
C LEU A 47 -11.30 -0.30 8.78
N GLU A 48 -10.35 -1.17 8.47
CA GLU A 48 -10.26 -2.50 9.10
C GLU A 48 -9.96 -2.41 10.60
N LEU A 49 -9.12 -1.46 11.04
CA LEU A 49 -8.90 -1.19 12.45
C LEU A 49 -10.15 -0.63 13.13
N SER A 50 -10.88 0.26 12.46
CA SER A 50 -12.15 0.79 12.96
C SER A 50 -13.21 -0.31 13.10
N LYS A 51 -13.34 -1.21 12.12
CA LYS A 51 -14.21 -2.40 12.18
C LYS A 51 -13.80 -3.35 13.31
N ALA A 52 -12.51 -3.42 13.64
CA ALA A 52 -12.00 -4.20 14.78
C ALA A 52 -12.25 -3.52 16.15
N GLY A 53 -12.86 -2.33 16.18
CA GLY A 53 -13.24 -1.63 17.40
C GLY A 53 -12.20 -0.68 17.96
N TYR A 54 -11.13 -0.36 17.21
CA TYR A 54 -10.16 0.66 17.61
C TYR A 54 -10.67 2.07 17.30
N ASN A 55 -10.30 3.03 18.13
CA ASN A 55 -10.57 4.45 17.87
C ASN A 55 -9.56 4.98 16.84
N VAL A 56 -9.98 5.04 15.58
CA VAL A 56 -9.13 5.47 14.46
C VAL A 56 -9.52 6.86 14.00
N LYS A 57 -8.52 7.71 13.71
CA LYS A 57 -8.71 9.04 13.15
C LYS A 57 -7.64 9.38 12.11
N LEU A 58 -8.07 9.99 11.00
CA LEU A 58 -7.20 10.47 9.94
C LEU A 58 -6.84 11.94 10.19
N LEU A 59 -5.55 12.25 10.19
CA LEU A 59 -5.03 13.61 10.42
C LEU A 59 -4.54 14.22 9.11
N HIS A 60 -4.85 15.48 8.89
CA HIS A 60 -4.37 16.25 7.76
C HIS A 60 -4.15 17.73 8.13
N ASN A 61 -3.37 18.44 7.35
CA ASN A 61 -3.14 19.89 7.49
C ASN A 61 -3.76 20.71 6.34
N GLU A 62 -4.51 20.06 5.45
CA GLU A 62 -5.10 20.71 4.29
C GLU A 62 -6.28 21.62 4.67
N LYS A 63 -6.27 22.83 4.15
CA LYS A 63 -7.29 23.84 4.46
C LYS A 63 -8.66 23.48 3.87
N ASP A 64 -8.66 23.00 2.63
CA ASP A 64 -9.84 22.61 1.86
C ASP A 64 -9.72 21.12 1.50
N PHE A 65 -9.86 20.27 2.52
CA PHE A 65 -9.72 18.82 2.39
C PHE A 65 -10.90 18.24 1.62
N VAL A 66 -10.63 17.55 0.51
CA VAL A 66 -11.63 16.89 -0.34
C VAL A 66 -11.85 15.43 0.11
N GLY A 67 -10.79 14.72 0.45
CA GLY A 67 -10.85 13.32 0.87
C GLY A 67 -11.00 12.34 -0.30
N VAL A 68 -11.55 11.17 0.01
CA VAL A 68 -11.55 10.00 -0.89
C VAL A 68 -12.95 9.55 -1.32
N GLY A 69 -14.01 10.21 -0.86
CA GLY A 69 -15.40 9.78 -1.05
C GLY A 69 -15.81 9.55 -2.49
N ASP A 70 -15.36 10.43 -3.40
CA ASP A 70 -15.78 10.41 -4.82
C ASP A 70 -15.22 9.21 -5.60
N TRP A 71 -14.15 8.58 -5.10
CA TRP A 71 -13.49 7.51 -5.84
C TRP A 71 -13.26 6.22 -5.04
N LEU A 72 -13.18 6.30 -3.72
CA LEU A 72 -12.95 5.11 -2.86
C LEU A 72 -14.26 4.60 -2.24
N GLY A 73 -15.23 5.48 -2.01
CA GLY A 73 -16.56 5.15 -1.50
C GLY A 73 -16.89 5.76 -0.14
N GLU A 74 -18.20 5.76 0.19
CA GLU A 74 -18.73 6.41 1.39
C GLU A 74 -18.22 5.81 2.71
N GLU A 75 -17.99 4.49 2.77
CA GLU A 75 -17.51 3.84 4.00
C GLU A 75 -16.14 4.38 4.43
N TYR A 76 -15.28 4.71 3.47
CA TYR A 76 -13.97 5.31 3.72
C TYR A 76 -14.07 6.80 4.04
N ALA A 77 -14.97 7.52 3.36
CA ALA A 77 -15.22 8.94 3.61
C ALA A 77 -15.79 9.21 5.00
N ASN A 78 -16.51 8.24 5.57
CA ASN A 78 -17.11 8.33 6.90
C ASN A 78 -16.13 8.08 8.06
N LEU A 79 -14.88 7.70 7.78
CA LEU A 79 -13.86 7.62 8.83
C LEU A 79 -13.63 9.00 9.48
N PRO A 80 -13.41 9.06 10.80
CA PRO A 80 -13.16 10.31 11.48
C PRO A 80 -11.91 11.03 10.96
N HIS A 81 -12.03 12.32 10.66
CA HIS A 81 -10.94 13.20 10.24
C HIS A 81 -10.72 14.32 11.25
N ALA A 82 -9.49 14.83 11.31
CA ALA A 82 -9.18 16.05 12.03
C ALA A 82 -8.12 16.88 11.28
N ASN A 83 -8.37 18.18 11.18
CA ASN A 83 -7.41 19.14 10.66
C ASN A 83 -6.51 19.63 11.79
N VAL A 84 -5.22 19.25 11.79
CA VAL A 84 -4.29 19.56 12.88
C VAL A 84 -3.92 21.05 13.00
N GLU A 85 -4.22 21.87 11.99
CA GLU A 85 -4.04 23.33 12.05
C GLU A 85 -5.25 24.06 12.64
N LYS A 86 -6.44 23.45 12.56
CA LYS A 86 -7.71 24.08 12.98
C LYS A 86 -8.25 23.50 14.29
N GLU A 87 -7.93 22.25 14.57
CA GLU A 87 -8.46 21.50 15.69
C GLU A 87 -7.35 21.19 16.70
N ASN A 88 -7.67 21.31 17.97
CA ASN A 88 -6.76 20.86 19.02
C ASN A 88 -6.90 19.33 19.18
N VAL A 89 -6.02 18.58 18.53
CA VAL A 89 -5.99 17.13 18.66
C VAL A 89 -5.08 16.78 19.85
N GLU A 90 -5.68 16.32 20.91
CA GLU A 90 -4.95 15.85 22.08
C GLU A 90 -4.38 14.44 21.81
N ILE A 91 -3.06 14.34 21.77
CA ILE A 91 -2.34 13.08 21.53
C ILE A 91 -1.60 12.69 22.80
N THR A 92 -1.87 11.51 23.33
CA THR A 92 -1.34 11.02 24.59
C THR A 92 -0.23 9.97 24.38
N ALA A 93 0.42 9.56 25.48
CA ALA A 93 1.51 8.59 25.40
C ALA A 93 1.04 7.16 25.04
N SER A 94 -0.22 6.83 25.30
CA SER A 94 -0.81 5.56 24.92
C SER A 94 -1.23 5.47 23.44
N ASP A 95 -1.26 6.60 22.71
CA ASP A 95 -1.70 6.66 21.32
C ASP A 95 -0.61 6.24 20.33
N PHE A 96 -1.03 5.98 19.07
CA PHE A 96 -0.16 5.65 17.94
C PHE A 96 -0.36 6.66 16.83
N LEU A 97 0.75 7.08 16.21
CA LEU A 97 0.75 7.98 15.05
C LEU A 97 1.52 7.34 13.89
N PHE A 98 0.81 6.98 12.83
CA PHE A 98 1.37 6.45 11.60
C PHE A 98 1.61 7.56 10.62
N ILE A 99 2.87 7.71 10.17
CA ILE A 99 3.30 8.81 9.30
C ILE A 99 3.86 8.20 8.00
N PRO A 100 3.23 8.43 6.84
CA PRO A 100 3.78 8.00 5.56
C PRO A 100 5.18 8.59 5.31
N GLU A 101 6.01 7.84 4.62
CA GLU A 101 7.43 8.14 4.35
C GLU A 101 7.67 9.47 3.65
N ILE A 102 6.68 9.97 2.91
CA ILE A 102 6.75 11.27 2.20
C ILE A 102 6.67 12.49 3.14
N PHE A 103 6.29 12.29 4.41
CA PHE A 103 6.07 13.36 5.38
C PHE A 103 7.24 13.54 6.36
N ALA A 104 8.47 13.66 5.88
CA ALA A 104 9.65 13.88 6.74
C ALA A 104 9.51 15.12 7.64
N ASN A 105 8.87 16.19 7.16
CA ASN A 105 8.59 17.39 7.94
C ASN A 105 7.63 17.11 9.12
N VAL A 106 6.62 16.28 8.93
CA VAL A 106 5.69 15.87 10.00
C VAL A 106 6.44 15.02 11.04
N MET A 107 7.32 14.10 10.60
CA MET A 107 8.16 13.33 11.51
C MET A 107 9.02 14.23 12.40
N MET A 108 9.62 15.29 11.82
CA MET A 108 10.42 16.28 12.57
C MET A 108 9.58 17.13 13.54
N GLN A 109 8.40 17.59 13.10
CA GLN A 109 7.51 18.42 13.93
C GLN A 109 6.93 17.65 15.11
N THR A 110 6.70 16.36 14.94
CA THR A 110 6.10 15.49 15.95
C THR A 110 7.09 14.84 16.91
N ILE A 111 8.39 15.17 16.84
CA ILE A 111 9.44 14.55 17.68
C ILE A 111 9.18 14.67 19.19
N LYS A 112 8.45 15.70 19.62
CA LYS A 112 8.13 15.93 21.04
C LYS A 112 6.79 15.33 21.48
N LEU A 113 6.03 14.73 20.56
CA LEU A 113 4.79 14.06 20.93
C LEU A 113 5.08 12.81 21.74
N PRO A 114 4.31 12.55 22.80
CA PRO A 114 4.56 11.42 23.69
C PRO A 114 4.14 10.06 23.10
N CYS A 115 3.34 10.06 22.03
CA CYS A 115 2.78 8.87 21.40
C CYS A 115 3.85 8.00 20.73
N LYS A 116 3.50 6.74 20.45
CA LYS A 116 4.31 5.87 19.60
C LYS A 116 4.17 6.31 18.16
N ARG A 117 5.28 6.75 17.54
CA ARG A 117 5.32 7.10 16.13
C ARG A 117 5.86 5.93 15.33
N VAL A 118 5.19 5.60 14.22
CA VAL A 118 5.52 4.51 13.31
C VAL A 118 5.56 5.08 11.90
N ILE A 119 6.63 4.82 11.16
CA ILE A 119 6.69 5.20 9.74
C ILE A 119 5.95 4.18 8.89
N LEU A 120 5.16 4.66 7.93
CA LEU A 120 4.46 3.84 6.95
C LEU A 120 5.19 3.95 5.60
N VAL A 121 5.80 2.87 5.14
CA VAL A 121 6.67 2.85 3.96
C VAL A 121 6.02 2.06 2.84
N GLN A 122 5.47 2.77 1.88
CA GLN A 122 4.90 2.21 0.66
C GLN A 122 5.88 2.24 -0.51
N ASN A 123 6.81 3.20 -0.50
CA ASN A 123 7.93 3.27 -1.42
C ASN A 123 9.17 3.79 -0.67
N ALA A 124 10.12 2.92 -0.39
CA ALA A 124 11.32 3.27 0.35
C ALA A 124 12.22 4.29 -0.38
N ASP A 125 12.10 4.43 -1.72
CA ASP A 125 12.85 5.44 -2.47
C ASP A 125 12.41 6.87 -2.11
N ASN A 126 11.15 7.08 -1.70
CA ASN A 126 10.65 8.36 -1.21
C ASN A 126 11.42 8.86 0.03
N ILE A 127 11.93 7.95 0.87
CA ILE A 127 12.72 8.36 2.04
C ILE A 127 13.99 9.10 1.60
N THR A 128 14.64 8.62 0.54
CA THR A 128 15.85 9.28 0.00
C THR A 128 15.56 10.62 -0.67
N GLU A 129 14.34 10.82 -1.14
CA GLU A 129 13.89 12.05 -1.77
C GLU A 129 13.47 13.10 -0.73
N PHE A 130 12.69 12.70 0.28
CA PHE A 130 12.05 13.63 1.21
C PHE A 130 12.79 13.79 2.54
N MET A 131 13.60 12.82 2.99
CA MET A 131 14.34 12.90 4.25
C MET A 131 15.59 13.74 4.10
N PRO A 132 15.78 14.83 4.88
CA PRO A 132 17.00 15.60 4.88
C PRO A 132 18.21 14.76 5.29
N VAL A 133 19.36 14.96 4.66
CA VAL A 133 20.63 14.24 4.95
C VAL A 133 21.07 14.36 6.42
N SER A 134 20.66 15.43 7.10
CA SER A 134 20.97 15.68 8.52
C SER A 134 20.07 14.90 9.50
N GLN A 135 19.06 14.19 9.00
CA GLN A 135 18.09 13.45 9.81
C GLN A 135 18.16 11.95 9.49
N ASP A 136 17.78 11.17 10.45
CA ASP A 136 17.55 9.74 10.33
C ASP A 136 16.40 9.33 11.28
N LEU A 137 15.88 8.12 11.10
CA LEU A 137 14.72 7.63 11.87
C LEU A 137 15.05 7.44 13.35
N ASP A 138 16.28 7.06 13.67
CA ASP A 138 16.73 6.87 15.06
C ASP A 138 16.74 8.21 15.80
N ARG A 139 17.37 9.24 15.23
CA ARG A 139 17.33 10.61 15.79
C ARG A 139 15.93 11.17 15.93
N LEU A 140 15.03 10.77 15.03
CA LEU A 140 13.63 11.13 15.15
C LEU A 140 12.88 10.28 16.17
N GLY A 141 13.52 9.26 16.78
CA GLY A 141 12.92 8.35 17.74
C GLY A 141 11.83 7.44 17.13
N ILE A 142 11.96 7.11 15.86
CA ILE A 142 11.08 6.19 15.14
C ILE A 142 11.77 4.84 15.07
N THR A 143 11.26 3.87 15.83
CA THR A 143 11.88 2.54 16.00
C THR A 143 11.10 1.43 15.29
N ASP A 144 9.93 1.73 14.75
CA ASP A 144 9.06 0.76 14.08
C ASP A 144 8.56 1.32 12.75
N ALA A 145 8.47 0.44 11.76
CA ALA A 145 7.99 0.75 10.42
C ALA A 145 7.00 -0.31 9.92
N ILE A 146 5.92 0.13 9.30
CA ILE A 146 5.10 -0.74 8.46
C ILE A 146 5.64 -0.65 7.04
N VAL A 147 5.88 -1.79 6.41
CA VAL A 147 6.34 -1.89 5.02
C VAL A 147 5.35 -2.70 4.19
N THR A 148 5.15 -2.32 2.93
CA THR A 148 4.15 -2.97 2.06
C THR A 148 4.72 -4.09 1.19
N THR A 149 6.05 -4.16 1.02
CA THR A 149 6.75 -5.18 0.24
C THR A 149 8.06 -5.58 0.91
N LYS A 150 8.56 -6.77 0.61
CA LYS A 150 9.90 -7.19 1.04
C LYS A 150 11.00 -6.29 0.47
N LEU A 151 10.83 -5.79 -0.75
CA LEU A 151 11.76 -4.84 -1.35
C LEU A 151 11.88 -3.56 -0.51
N ASN A 152 10.75 -3.02 -0.02
CA ASN A 152 10.77 -1.87 0.88
C ASN A 152 11.41 -2.20 2.24
N GLU A 153 11.18 -3.42 2.75
CA GLU A 153 11.79 -3.91 3.98
C GLU A 153 13.32 -3.98 3.86
N GLU A 154 13.84 -4.60 2.80
CA GLU A 154 15.27 -4.74 2.52
C GLU A 154 15.96 -3.38 2.38
N LYS A 155 15.36 -2.45 1.64
CA LYS A 155 15.88 -1.09 1.50
C LYS A 155 15.87 -0.34 2.83
N LEU A 156 14.77 -0.38 3.56
CA LEU A 156 14.63 0.32 4.83
C LEU A 156 15.64 -0.19 5.86
N THR A 157 15.79 -1.51 6.00
CA THR A 157 16.75 -2.13 6.93
C THR A 157 18.20 -1.87 6.53
N THR A 158 18.47 -1.69 5.23
CA THR A 158 19.79 -1.27 4.75
C THR A 158 20.10 0.17 5.15
N TYR A 159 19.13 1.08 5.06
CA TYR A 159 19.34 2.49 5.42
C TYR A 159 19.28 2.73 6.93
N PHE A 160 18.41 2.03 7.64
CA PHE A 160 18.11 2.22 9.06
C PHE A 160 18.05 0.87 9.79
N PRO A 161 19.20 0.21 10.05
CA PRO A 161 19.24 -1.13 10.63
C PRO A 161 18.68 -1.23 12.06
N GLY A 162 18.51 -0.09 12.74
CA GLY A 162 17.88 -0.01 14.07
C GLY A 162 16.35 0.01 14.04
N VAL A 163 15.74 0.20 12.87
CA VAL A 163 14.29 0.25 12.72
C VAL A 163 13.74 -1.18 12.50
N ARG A 164 12.74 -1.54 13.28
CA ARG A 164 12.06 -2.82 13.15
C ARG A 164 10.94 -2.69 12.13
N THR A 165 10.91 -3.62 11.20
CA THR A 165 9.93 -3.66 10.11
C THR A 165 8.82 -4.66 10.41
N HIS A 166 7.61 -4.32 9.97
CA HIS A 166 6.44 -5.17 9.98
C HIS A 166 5.86 -5.18 8.56
N LEU A 167 5.86 -6.35 7.93
CA LEU A 167 5.34 -6.50 6.57
C LEU A 167 3.80 -6.61 6.61
N VAL A 168 3.13 -5.61 6.04
CA VAL A 168 1.67 -5.60 5.86
C VAL A 168 1.38 -5.33 4.39
N GLN A 169 1.25 -6.41 3.63
CA GLN A 169 1.02 -6.33 2.20
C GLN A 169 -0.37 -5.77 1.88
N PRO A 170 -0.50 -5.00 0.78
CA PRO A 170 -1.79 -4.53 0.31
C PRO A 170 -2.72 -5.68 -0.10
N ALA A 171 -4.02 -5.44 -0.08
CA ALA A 171 -5.01 -6.33 -0.67
C ALA A 171 -5.47 -5.82 -2.04
N ILE A 172 -5.95 -6.75 -2.84
CA ILE A 172 -6.71 -6.48 -4.06
C ILE A 172 -8.18 -6.69 -3.74
N LYS A 173 -9.00 -5.69 -4.04
CA LYS A 173 -10.44 -5.73 -3.74
C LYS A 173 -11.12 -6.89 -4.44
N SER A 174 -12.14 -7.42 -3.80
CA SER A 174 -12.94 -8.56 -4.30
C SER A 174 -13.65 -8.31 -5.63
N MET A 175 -13.80 -7.04 -6.04
CA MET A 175 -14.33 -6.71 -7.37
C MET A 175 -13.40 -7.11 -8.52
N PHE A 176 -12.10 -7.29 -8.26
CA PHE A 176 -11.12 -7.79 -9.22
C PHE A 176 -11.05 -9.32 -9.14
N HIS A 177 -11.94 -9.97 -9.85
CA HIS A 177 -12.04 -11.42 -9.90
C HIS A 177 -12.27 -11.88 -11.35
N ARG A 178 -12.02 -13.15 -11.61
CA ARG A 178 -12.32 -13.76 -12.90
C ARG A 178 -13.80 -14.08 -12.97
N ASP A 179 -14.45 -13.65 -14.07
CA ASP A 179 -15.83 -14.07 -14.36
C ASP A 179 -15.85 -15.45 -15.02
N ASP A 180 -16.94 -16.19 -14.87
CA ASP A 180 -17.20 -17.44 -15.58
C ASP A 180 -17.49 -17.21 -17.09
N LYS A 181 -17.69 -15.96 -17.50
CA LYS A 181 -17.96 -15.58 -18.88
C LYS A 181 -16.70 -15.53 -19.71
N PRO A 182 -16.74 -15.95 -20.98
CA PRO A 182 -15.62 -15.78 -21.88
C PRO A 182 -15.33 -14.29 -22.10
N GLN A 183 -14.07 -13.93 -22.04
CA GLN A 183 -13.62 -12.56 -22.29
C GLN A 183 -13.73 -12.20 -23.77
N ASN A 184 -13.91 -10.92 -24.05
CA ASN A 184 -13.90 -10.38 -25.40
C ASN A 184 -12.46 -10.09 -25.86
N LEU A 185 -12.22 -10.19 -27.18
CA LEU A 185 -10.92 -9.82 -27.73
C LEU A 185 -10.77 -8.29 -27.77
N ILE A 186 -10.68 -7.73 -26.56
CA ILE A 186 -10.38 -6.33 -26.29
C ILE A 186 -9.01 -6.30 -25.62
N ILE A 187 -8.23 -5.28 -25.93
CA ILE A 187 -6.92 -5.05 -25.33
C ILE A 187 -7.00 -3.77 -24.49
N ASN A 188 -6.94 -3.90 -23.20
CA ASN A 188 -6.79 -2.75 -22.31
C ASN A 188 -5.35 -2.24 -22.37
N VAL A 189 -5.18 -0.92 -22.35
CA VAL A 189 -3.87 -0.28 -22.22
C VAL A 189 -3.88 0.58 -20.96
N VAL A 190 -2.99 0.26 -20.04
CA VAL A 190 -2.78 1.00 -18.80
C VAL A 190 -1.45 1.74 -18.91
N ALA A 191 -1.50 3.04 -19.03
CA ALA A 191 -0.35 3.91 -19.18
C ALA A 191 -0.68 5.30 -18.61
N LYS A 192 0.30 5.97 -18.00
CA LYS A 192 0.13 7.35 -17.51
C LYS A 192 0.02 8.37 -18.62
N ASP A 193 0.65 8.11 -19.78
CA ASP A 193 0.76 9.04 -20.91
C ASP A 193 0.10 8.51 -22.18
N GLN A 194 -0.74 9.36 -22.82
CA GLN A 194 -1.37 9.08 -24.11
C GLN A 194 -0.34 8.81 -25.22
N THR A 195 0.82 9.42 -25.16
CA THR A 195 1.87 9.22 -26.17
C THR A 195 2.31 7.76 -26.20
N ILE A 196 2.42 7.12 -25.03
CA ILE A 196 2.77 5.71 -24.91
C ILE A 196 1.66 4.83 -25.51
N VAL A 197 0.39 5.11 -25.18
CA VAL A 197 -0.75 4.41 -25.79
C VAL A 197 -0.68 4.47 -27.32
N ASN A 198 -0.44 5.64 -27.88
CA ASN A 198 -0.32 5.82 -29.34
C ASN A 198 0.86 5.04 -29.94
N ARG A 199 1.99 4.93 -29.22
CA ARG A 199 3.17 4.16 -29.65
C ARG A 199 2.91 2.65 -29.68
N ILE A 200 1.93 2.16 -28.93
CA ILE A 200 1.49 0.77 -28.94
C ILE A 200 0.44 0.52 -30.01
N VAL A 201 -0.64 1.29 -29.99
CA VAL A 201 -1.84 1.05 -30.81
C VAL A 201 -1.58 1.28 -32.31
N LYS A 202 -0.92 2.40 -32.64
CA LYS A 202 -0.70 2.75 -34.06
C LYS A 202 0.21 1.76 -34.79
N PRO A 203 1.40 1.40 -34.27
CA PRO A 203 2.26 0.39 -34.91
C PRO A 203 1.59 -0.97 -35.01
N PHE A 204 0.79 -1.39 -34.03
CA PHE A 204 0.04 -2.63 -34.12
C PHE A 204 -0.86 -2.67 -35.37
N TYR A 205 -1.69 -1.65 -35.57
CA TYR A 205 -2.58 -1.60 -36.73
C TYR A 205 -1.82 -1.42 -38.06
N TRP A 206 -0.70 -0.70 -38.07
CA TRP A 206 0.11 -0.54 -39.28
C TRP A 206 0.80 -1.83 -39.72
N LYS A 207 1.33 -2.58 -38.76
CA LYS A 207 1.99 -3.86 -39.00
C LYS A 207 0.99 -4.99 -39.30
N ASN A 208 -0.23 -4.89 -38.75
CA ASN A 208 -1.22 -5.97 -38.76
C ASN A 208 -2.59 -5.52 -39.33
N PRO A 209 -2.69 -5.17 -40.61
CA PRO A 209 -3.95 -4.67 -41.19
C PRO A 209 -5.11 -5.68 -41.13
N VAL A 210 -4.81 -6.96 -40.95
CA VAL A 210 -5.82 -8.04 -40.81
C VAL A 210 -6.50 -8.02 -39.42
N TYR A 211 -5.90 -7.39 -38.44
CA TYR A 211 -6.42 -7.32 -37.05
C TYR A 211 -7.16 -6.02 -36.73
N LYS A 212 -7.72 -5.33 -37.74
CA LYS A 212 -8.52 -4.12 -37.53
C LYS A 212 -9.77 -4.32 -36.68
N PHE A 213 -10.19 -5.56 -36.48
CA PHE A 213 -11.33 -5.92 -35.63
C PHE A 213 -10.96 -5.98 -34.14
N VAL A 214 -9.68 -5.97 -33.79
CA VAL A 214 -9.21 -5.90 -32.39
C VAL A 214 -9.44 -4.49 -31.86
N SER A 215 -10.09 -4.37 -30.72
CA SER A 215 -10.34 -3.09 -30.08
C SER A 215 -9.33 -2.82 -28.97
N PHE A 216 -8.87 -1.58 -28.89
CA PHE A 216 -8.06 -1.10 -27.76
C PHE A 216 -8.88 -0.17 -26.87
N ARG A 217 -8.73 -0.31 -25.55
CA ARG A 217 -9.38 0.51 -24.54
C ARG A 217 -8.31 1.18 -23.70
N ASP A 218 -8.35 2.50 -23.61
CA ASP A 218 -7.52 3.29 -22.73
C ASP A 218 -8.24 3.42 -21.37
N LEU A 219 -7.59 3.00 -20.29
CA LEU A 219 -8.20 2.95 -18.94
C LEU A 219 -7.76 4.10 -18.02
N ARG A 220 -7.37 5.23 -18.57
CA ARG A 220 -7.02 6.40 -17.78
C ARG A 220 -8.27 7.16 -17.30
N GLY A 221 -8.23 7.61 -16.03
CA GLY A 221 -9.25 8.50 -15.47
C GLY A 221 -10.64 7.87 -15.34
N VAL A 222 -10.74 6.55 -15.26
CA VAL A 222 -11.97 5.80 -14.98
C VAL A 222 -12.12 5.55 -13.48
N THR A 223 -13.35 5.32 -13.02
CA THR A 223 -13.58 4.88 -11.64
C THR A 223 -13.11 3.44 -11.43
N GLN A 224 -12.93 3.02 -10.18
CA GLN A 224 -12.43 1.70 -9.86
C GLN A 224 -13.38 0.58 -10.33
N GLU A 225 -14.69 0.81 -10.26
CA GLU A 225 -15.71 -0.13 -10.76
C GLU A 225 -15.63 -0.32 -12.27
N VAL A 226 -15.53 0.81 -13.02
CA VAL A 226 -15.36 0.78 -14.48
C VAL A 226 -14.06 0.11 -14.87
N PHE A 227 -13.00 0.34 -14.09
CA PHE A 227 -11.70 -0.29 -14.29
C PHE A 227 -11.78 -1.82 -14.08
N ALA A 228 -12.39 -2.27 -12.99
CA ALA A 228 -12.58 -3.69 -12.69
C ALA A 228 -13.44 -4.39 -13.76
N GLU A 229 -14.55 -3.75 -14.19
CA GLU A 229 -15.38 -4.27 -15.28
C GLU A 229 -14.59 -4.41 -16.60
N ALA A 230 -13.80 -3.39 -16.93
CA ALA A 230 -12.98 -3.41 -18.12
C ALA A 230 -11.91 -4.51 -18.10
N LEU A 231 -11.31 -4.80 -16.94
CA LEU A 231 -10.34 -5.88 -16.77
C LEU A 231 -11.00 -7.26 -16.93
N ARG A 232 -12.20 -7.47 -16.36
CA ARG A 232 -12.93 -8.74 -16.50
C ARG A 232 -13.41 -9.01 -17.93
N ASP A 233 -13.79 -7.95 -18.66
CA ASP A 233 -14.31 -8.05 -20.02
C ASP A 233 -13.21 -8.32 -21.06
N ALA A 234 -11.99 -7.86 -20.84
CA ALA A 234 -10.92 -7.87 -21.85
C ALA A 234 -10.00 -9.09 -21.73
N ALA A 235 -9.73 -9.69 -22.89
CA ALA A 235 -8.80 -10.82 -23.01
C ALA A 235 -7.35 -10.46 -22.66
N VAL A 236 -6.94 -9.22 -22.91
CA VAL A 236 -5.54 -8.79 -22.77
C VAL A 236 -5.48 -7.45 -22.04
N THR A 237 -4.55 -7.31 -21.12
CA THR A 237 -4.19 -6.03 -20.51
C THR A 237 -2.70 -5.76 -20.69
N ILE A 238 -2.37 -4.57 -21.19
CA ILE A 238 -0.99 -4.11 -21.38
C ILE A 238 -0.69 -3.06 -20.33
N TRP A 239 0.37 -3.28 -19.58
CA TRP A 239 0.87 -2.36 -18.56
C TRP A 239 2.27 -1.87 -18.94
N VAL A 240 2.49 -0.55 -18.94
CA VAL A 240 3.73 0.05 -19.44
C VAL A 240 4.46 0.95 -18.45
N ASP A 241 3.95 1.10 -17.25
CA ASP A 241 4.62 1.91 -16.22
C ASP A 241 5.82 1.15 -15.62
N ASN A 242 6.95 1.84 -15.46
CA ASN A 242 8.16 1.24 -14.90
C ASN A 242 8.23 1.30 -13.38
N GLU A 243 7.52 2.25 -12.81
CA GLU A 243 7.59 2.57 -11.39
C GLU A 243 6.29 2.18 -10.71
N THR A 244 6.32 1.08 -10.00
CA THR A 244 5.24 0.68 -9.12
C THR A 244 5.81 -0.06 -7.91
N PRO A 245 5.69 0.52 -6.72
CA PRO A 245 6.21 -0.12 -5.51
C PRO A 245 5.58 -1.47 -5.21
N PHE A 246 4.30 -1.66 -5.53
CA PHE A 246 3.58 -2.91 -5.29
C PHE A 246 3.05 -3.55 -6.58
N GLY A 247 2.64 -2.76 -7.58
CA GLY A 247 2.06 -3.27 -8.83
C GLY A 247 0.59 -3.61 -8.76
N TYR A 248 -0.20 -2.79 -8.08
CA TYR A 248 -1.66 -2.99 -7.94
C TYR A 248 -2.34 -3.36 -9.25
N THR A 249 -2.23 -2.51 -10.26
CA THR A 249 -2.91 -2.69 -11.54
C THR A 249 -2.53 -3.99 -12.27
N LEU A 250 -1.28 -4.42 -12.13
CA LEU A 250 -0.84 -5.70 -12.65
C LEU A 250 -1.55 -6.86 -11.96
N LEU A 251 -1.57 -6.85 -10.64
CA LEU A 251 -2.18 -7.90 -9.84
C LEU A 251 -3.70 -7.91 -9.98
N GLU A 252 -4.35 -6.73 -10.07
CA GLU A 252 -5.76 -6.58 -10.40
C GLU A 252 -6.09 -7.20 -11.76
N SER A 253 -5.23 -6.99 -12.77
CA SER A 253 -5.39 -7.57 -14.11
C SER A 253 -5.26 -9.10 -14.08
N LEU A 254 -4.28 -9.63 -13.37
CA LEU A 254 -4.09 -11.08 -13.19
C LEU A 254 -5.31 -11.72 -12.52
N LYS A 255 -5.75 -11.14 -11.39
CA LYS A 255 -6.92 -11.64 -10.65
C LYS A 255 -8.22 -11.55 -11.46
N SER A 256 -8.34 -10.58 -12.37
CA SER A 256 -9.48 -10.45 -13.30
C SER A 256 -9.40 -11.42 -14.49
N GLY A 257 -8.30 -12.18 -14.63
CA GLY A 257 -8.14 -13.22 -15.63
C GLY A 257 -7.67 -12.73 -17.01
N SER A 258 -7.30 -11.45 -17.17
CA SER A 258 -6.68 -10.95 -18.40
C SER A 258 -5.31 -11.59 -18.64
N ILE A 259 -4.96 -11.84 -19.90
CA ILE A 259 -3.56 -12.12 -20.28
C ILE A 259 -2.80 -10.82 -20.13
N VAL A 260 -1.80 -10.79 -19.24
CA VAL A 260 -1.07 -9.58 -18.93
C VAL A 260 0.23 -9.51 -19.72
N LEU A 261 0.40 -8.44 -20.51
CA LEU A 261 1.67 -8.03 -21.08
C LEU A 261 2.18 -6.84 -20.28
N ALA A 262 3.36 -6.95 -19.70
CA ALA A 262 3.89 -5.90 -18.85
C ALA A 262 5.33 -5.53 -19.18
N LYS A 263 5.63 -4.23 -19.12
CA LYS A 263 7.01 -3.79 -19.14
C LYS A 263 7.72 -4.26 -17.88
N VAL A 264 8.92 -4.80 -18.04
CA VAL A 264 9.77 -5.17 -16.90
C VAL A 264 9.99 -3.92 -16.03
N PRO A 265 9.61 -3.94 -14.75
CA PRO A 265 9.88 -2.82 -13.86
C PRO A 265 11.38 -2.76 -13.53
N ASP A 266 11.88 -1.57 -13.28
CA ASP A 266 13.29 -1.39 -12.91
C ASP A 266 13.66 -2.17 -11.64
N LYS A 267 12.69 -2.34 -10.74
CA LYS A 267 12.82 -3.13 -9.51
C LYS A 267 11.53 -3.95 -9.31
N PRO A 268 11.53 -5.23 -9.75
CA PRO A 268 10.41 -6.12 -9.51
C PRO A 268 10.15 -6.30 -8.01
N THR A 269 8.88 -6.29 -7.61
CA THR A 269 8.48 -6.63 -6.24
C THR A 269 8.37 -8.16 -6.07
N ASP A 270 8.35 -8.60 -4.82
CA ASP A 270 8.42 -10.02 -4.43
C ASP A 270 7.41 -10.93 -5.14
N TRP A 271 6.16 -10.48 -5.36
CA TRP A 271 5.15 -11.30 -6.05
C TRP A 271 5.35 -11.39 -7.59
N MET A 272 6.16 -10.52 -8.15
CA MET A 272 6.52 -10.54 -9.59
C MET A 272 7.64 -11.53 -9.88
N LEU A 273 8.25 -12.12 -8.84
CA LEU A 273 9.34 -13.05 -8.93
C LEU A 273 8.88 -14.46 -8.52
N ASP A 274 9.46 -15.46 -9.14
CA ASP A 274 9.35 -16.85 -8.72
C ASP A 274 10.29 -17.17 -7.51
N ALA A 275 10.30 -18.43 -7.07
CA ALA A 275 11.11 -18.87 -5.95
C ALA A 275 12.63 -18.78 -6.23
N ASP A 276 13.03 -18.76 -7.49
CA ASP A 276 14.42 -18.67 -7.95
C ASP A 276 14.85 -17.22 -8.22
N GLY A 277 13.92 -16.26 -8.05
CA GLY A 277 14.14 -14.83 -8.27
C GLY A 277 14.03 -14.39 -9.75
N ASN A 278 13.46 -15.22 -10.62
CA ASN A 278 13.17 -14.86 -11.99
C ASN A 278 11.78 -14.20 -12.07
N LEU A 279 11.55 -13.45 -13.16
CA LEU A 279 10.23 -12.87 -13.41
C LEU A 279 9.17 -13.96 -13.60
N SER A 280 8.02 -13.79 -12.93
CA SER A 280 6.91 -14.74 -12.93
C SER A 280 6.37 -15.02 -14.35
N GLU A 281 6.14 -16.29 -14.66
CA GLU A 281 5.54 -16.74 -15.93
C GLU A 281 4.03 -16.39 -16.06
N SER A 282 3.40 -15.89 -15.00
CA SER A 282 2.01 -15.41 -15.07
C SER A 282 1.82 -14.17 -15.93
N ILE A 283 2.94 -13.51 -16.30
CA ILE A 283 2.99 -12.27 -17.07
C ILE A 283 3.92 -12.46 -18.27
N ILE A 284 3.51 -11.94 -19.41
CA ILE A 284 4.37 -11.85 -20.61
C ILE A 284 5.16 -10.54 -20.52
N TRP A 285 6.43 -10.63 -20.16
CA TRP A 285 7.28 -9.47 -19.94
C TRP A 285 7.90 -8.92 -21.21
N PHE A 286 8.06 -7.60 -21.29
CA PHE A 286 8.79 -6.93 -22.37
C PHE A 286 9.66 -5.77 -21.84
N ASP A 287 10.76 -5.49 -22.51
CA ASP A 287 11.70 -4.43 -22.13
C ASP A 287 11.37 -3.11 -22.82
N ASP A 288 10.92 -3.17 -24.08
CA ASP A 288 10.67 -1.99 -24.91
C ASP A 288 9.22 -1.95 -25.43
N ALA A 289 8.57 -0.80 -25.25
CA ALA A 289 7.23 -0.55 -25.78
C ALA A 289 7.12 -0.71 -27.30
N ASP A 290 8.21 -0.53 -28.05
CA ASP A 290 8.20 -0.70 -29.52
C ASP A 290 8.13 -2.19 -29.93
N ALA A 291 8.57 -3.10 -29.06
CA ALA A 291 8.45 -4.55 -29.26
C ALA A 291 7.04 -5.10 -29.01
N VAL A 292 6.24 -4.39 -28.22
CA VAL A 292 4.90 -4.82 -27.77
C VAL A 292 3.96 -5.14 -28.93
N SER A 293 4.05 -4.40 -30.04
CA SER A 293 3.21 -4.63 -31.23
C SER A 293 3.29 -6.06 -31.77
N ASP A 294 4.48 -6.65 -31.79
CA ASP A 294 4.69 -8.01 -32.30
C ASP A 294 4.22 -9.05 -31.27
N MET A 295 4.40 -8.77 -29.98
CA MET A 295 3.89 -9.60 -28.89
C MET A 295 2.36 -9.62 -28.86
N ILE A 296 1.70 -8.47 -28.99
CA ILE A 296 0.24 -8.38 -29.11
C ILE A 296 -0.22 -9.23 -30.30
N SER A 297 0.45 -9.13 -31.43
CA SER A 297 0.09 -9.89 -32.65
C SER A 297 0.18 -11.39 -32.42
N SER A 298 1.17 -11.85 -31.67
CA SER A 298 1.30 -13.25 -31.28
C SER A 298 0.16 -13.68 -30.34
N VAL A 299 -0.14 -12.90 -29.32
CA VAL A 299 -1.24 -13.21 -28.38
C VAL A 299 -2.59 -13.21 -29.09
N VAL A 300 -2.88 -12.22 -29.93
CA VAL A 300 -4.11 -12.16 -30.74
C VAL A 300 -4.24 -13.39 -31.66
N ARG A 301 -3.15 -13.83 -32.27
CA ARG A 301 -3.13 -15.04 -33.08
C ARG A 301 -3.46 -16.28 -32.27
N SER A 302 -2.80 -16.47 -31.14
CA SER A 302 -3.05 -17.60 -30.25
C SER A 302 -4.47 -17.57 -29.66
N TRP A 303 -4.97 -16.41 -29.30
CA TRP A 303 -6.35 -16.22 -28.85
C TRP A 303 -7.36 -16.64 -29.92
N THR A 304 -7.22 -16.17 -31.15
CA THR A 304 -8.15 -16.47 -32.24
C THR A 304 -8.12 -17.93 -32.67
N ARG A 305 -7.07 -18.67 -32.32
CA ARG A 305 -6.91 -20.11 -32.57
C ARG A 305 -7.24 -20.97 -31.36
N PHE A 306 -7.59 -20.38 -30.23
CA PHE A 306 -7.75 -21.09 -28.96
C PHE A 306 -6.48 -21.84 -28.50
N GLU A 307 -5.32 -21.25 -28.80
CA GLU A 307 -3.99 -21.83 -28.55
C GLU A 307 -3.25 -21.07 -27.40
N ILE A 308 -3.99 -20.38 -26.52
CA ILE A 308 -3.36 -19.73 -25.35
C ILE A 308 -2.84 -20.83 -24.42
N PRO A 309 -1.56 -20.79 -24.02
CA PRO A 309 -1.00 -21.77 -23.13
C PRO A 309 -1.74 -21.81 -21.77
N ASN A 310 -2.15 -23.00 -21.34
CA ASN A 310 -2.83 -23.17 -20.05
C ASN A 310 -1.96 -22.76 -18.86
N GLU A 311 -0.64 -22.83 -19.03
CA GLU A 311 0.36 -22.46 -18.03
C GLU A 311 0.17 -21.01 -17.54
N ILE A 312 -0.19 -20.10 -18.43
CA ILE A 312 -0.49 -18.70 -18.09
C ILE A 312 -1.65 -18.63 -17.10
N TYR A 313 -2.74 -19.36 -17.37
CA TYR A 313 -3.92 -19.36 -16.52
C TYR A 313 -3.69 -20.09 -15.20
N GLU A 314 -2.93 -21.17 -15.20
CA GLU A 314 -2.57 -21.89 -13.96
C GLU A 314 -1.65 -21.03 -13.09
N ALA A 315 -0.68 -20.34 -13.68
CA ALA A 315 0.16 -19.39 -12.94
C ALA A 315 -0.65 -18.23 -12.35
N GLN A 316 -1.66 -17.73 -13.06
CA GLN A 316 -2.56 -16.69 -12.53
C GLN A 316 -3.41 -17.19 -11.35
N LYS A 317 -3.88 -18.45 -11.38
CA LYS A 317 -4.65 -19.03 -10.27
C LYS A 317 -3.89 -19.10 -8.96
N ALA A 318 -2.56 -19.12 -9.01
CA ALA A 318 -1.74 -19.06 -7.80
C ALA A 318 -1.99 -17.78 -6.96
N PHE A 319 -2.52 -16.72 -7.57
CA PHE A 319 -2.85 -15.47 -6.88
C PHE A 319 -4.28 -15.41 -6.32
N ASP A 320 -5.17 -16.36 -6.64
CA ASP A 320 -6.60 -16.28 -6.26
C ASP A 320 -6.80 -16.22 -4.73
N GLY A 321 -6.01 -16.97 -3.96
CA GLY A 321 -6.04 -16.98 -2.50
C GLY A 321 -5.08 -15.99 -1.82
N LEU A 322 -4.27 -15.27 -2.60
CA LEU A 322 -3.27 -14.34 -2.09
C LEU A 322 -3.75 -12.90 -2.26
N TYR A 323 -3.23 -12.01 -1.44
CA TYR A 323 -3.53 -10.57 -1.52
C TYR A 323 -5.03 -10.27 -1.49
N THR A 324 -5.78 -11.00 -0.67
CA THR A 324 -7.21 -10.75 -0.47
C THR A 324 -7.44 -9.80 0.71
N GLU A 325 -8.62 -9.16 0.72
CA GLU A 325 -9.02 -8.27 1.81
C GLU A 325 -9.02 -9.01 3.16
N ASP A 326 -9.48 -10.28 3.20
CA ASP A 326 -9.47 -11.08 4.43
C ASP A 326 -8.05 -11.40 4.94
N VAL A 327 -7.12 -11.72 4.02
CA VAL A 327 -5.71 -11.96 4.38
C VAL A 327 -5.09 -10.68 4.95
N GLN A 328 -5.29 -9.55 4.30
CA GLN A 328 -4.81 -8.27 4.77
C GLN A 328 -5.42 -7.89 6.12
N ALA A 329 -6.73 -8.03 6.29
CA ALA A 329 -7.44 -7.74 7.54
C ALA A 329 -6.87 -8.55 8.72
N ASN A 330 -6.54 -9.82 8.51
CA ASN A 330 -5.91 -10.65 9.53
C ASN A 330 -4.50 -10.15 9.89
N ILE A 331 -3.69 -9.79 8.89
CA ILE A 331 -2.35 -9.24 9.11
C ILE A 331 -2.43 -7.89 9.85
N ILE A 332 -3.36 -7.01 9.45
CA ILE A 332 -3.60 -5.74 10.11
C ILE A 332 -3.94 -5.96 11.60
N LYS A 333 -4.86 -6.86 11.92
CA LYS A 333 -5.24 -7.18 13.30
C LYS A 333 -4.06 -7.73 14.10
N GLN A 334 -3.22 -8.54 13.49
CA GLN A 334 -2.03 -9.08 14.16
C GLN A 334 -0.98 -7.98 14.39
N VAL A 335 -0.58 -7.26 13.37
CA VAL A 335 0.53 -6.29 13.45
C VAL A 335 0.11 -5.04 14.22
N TYR A 336 -0.94 -4.36 13.78
CA TYR A 336 -1.39 -3.11 14.42
C TYR A 336 -2.11 -3.38 15.73
N GLY A 337 -3.03 -4.36 15.74
CA GLY A 337 -3.91 -4.64 16.84
C GLY A 337 -3.29 -5.47 17.96
N LYS A 338 -2.16 -6.13 17.72
CA LYS A 338 -1.50 -6.96 18.73
C LYS A 338 -0.03 -6.61 18.90
N GLU A 339 0.80 -6.84 17.89
CA GLU A 339 2.27 -6.74 18.04
C GLU A 339 2.72 -5.34 18.49
N LEU A 340 2.23 -4.27 17.84
CA LEU A 340 2.60 -2.89 18.19
C LEU A 340 2.05 -2.47 19.57
N ILE A 341 0.82 -2.89 19.89
CA ILE A 341 0.18 -2.57 21.18
C ILE A 341 0.86 -3.31 22.33
N GLU A 342 1.11 -4.63 22.20
CA GLU A 342 1.81 -5.42 23.21
C GLU A 342 3.21 -4.86 23.47
N ARG A 343 3.89 -4.44 22.40
CA ARG A 343 5.18 -3.79 22.54
C ARG A 343 5.08 -2.48 23.33
N ARG A 344 4.15 -1.60 22.96
CA ARG A 344 3.98 -0.33 23.65
C ARG A 344 3.69 -0.55 25.15
N LEU A 345 2.87 -1.57 25.43
CA LEU A 345 2.59 -2.00 26.79
C LEU A 345 3.85 -2.47 27.53
N ASN A 346 4.70 -3.26 26.86
CA ASN A 346 5.97 -3.72 27.44
C ASN A 346 6.95 -2.57 27.67
N ASP A 347 7.07 -1.63 26.70
CA ASP A 347 7.89 -0.41 26.88
C ASP A 347 7.49 0.34 28.17
N PHE A 348 6.19 0.50 28.45
CA PHE A 348 5.73 1.13 29.67
C PHE A 348 6.00 0.30 30.94
N LYS A 349 5.86 -1.03 30.86
CA LYS A 349 6.15 -1.93 32.00
C LYS A 349 7.63 -1.92 32.35
N GLU A 350 8.52 -1.85 31.37
CA GLU A 350 9.97 -1.70 31.58
C GLU A 350 10.30 -0.37 32.29
N VAL A 351 9.77 0.74 31.75
CA VAL A 351 9.94 2.07 32.36
C VAL A 351 9.41 2.09 33.80
N LEU A 352 8.27 1.45 34.06
CA LEU A 352 7.71 1.36 35.41
C LEU A 352 8.62 0.57 36.37
N ALA A 353 9.19 -0.54 35.87
CA ALA A 353 10.11 -1.35 36.67
C ALA A 353 11.39 -0.57 37.04
N GLU A 354 11.97 0.14 36.08
CA GLU A 354 13.15 1.00 36.29
C GLU A 354 12.86 2.11 37.31
N LEU A 355 11.69 2.77 37.17
CA LEU A 355 11.29 3.81 38.13
C LEU A 355 11.07 3.26 39.56
N LYS A 356 10.62 2.01 39.72
CA LYS A 356 10.42 1.37 41.02
C LYS A 356 11.74 0.87 41.63
N ASN A 357 12.63 0.25 40.85
CA ASN A 357 13.91 -0.28 41.33
C ASN A 357 14.85 0.82 41.83
N ASN A 358 14.93 1.98 41.15
CA ASN A 358 15.70 3.12 41.62
C ASN A 358 15.16 3.72 42.94
N ASN A 359 14.08 3.18 43.56
CA ASN A 359 13.62 3.51 44.90
C ASN A 359 14.33 2.72 45.98
N GLU A 360 14.86 1.54 45.67
CA GLU A 360 15.51 0.70 46.66
C GLU A 360 16.95 1.15 46.90
N GLU A 361 17.62 1.70 45.85
CA GLU A 361 18.99 2.20 45.96
C GLU A 361 19.13 3.60 46.64
N GLU A 362 18.09 4.43 46.68
CA GLU A 362 18.10 5.74 47.35
C GLU A 362 17.70 5.65 48.84
N ASN A 363 17.25 4.48 49.32
CA ASN A 363 16.81 4.27 50.73
C ASN A 363 17.76 3.36 51.54
N ASP A 364 18.85 2.85 50.91
CA ASP A 364 19.95 2.17 51.60
C ASP A 364 21.16 3.11 51.73
#